data_74e948727346067c53873faff74fb7c0
#
_entry.id   74e948727346067c53873faff74fb7c0
#
_cell.length_a   1.000
_cell.length_b   1.000
_cell.length_c   1.000
_cell.angle_alpha   90.00
_cell.angle_beta   90.00
_cell.angle_gamma   90.00
#
_symmetry.space_group_name_H-M   'P 1'
#
loop_
_entity.id
_entity.type
_entity.pdbx_description
1 polymer ?
#
loop_
_entity_poly.entity_id
_entity_poly.type
_entity_poly.pdbx_seq_one_letter_code
_entity_poly.pdbx_strand_id
1 'polypeptide(L)'
;MKRRYPGESLQLVEMLCTDKIEFGGNITSMNTREQIHALSEEMLENLGKLVAVDSQLGTPSEGKPFGEGPAEALEIGLEIARELGFKTVNLDNYCGYAEMGEGEEIVGIAGHLDIVPVGGDWTYDPFKLTRDGDHVYGRGTTD
;
A
#
# COMPACT_ATOMS: atom_id res chain seq x y z
N MET A 1 -11.41 20.99 -23.28
CA MET A 1 -10.06 21.62 -23.24
C MET A 1 -9.11 20.57 -22.67
N LYS A 2 -8.39 19.83 -23.52
CA LYS A 2 -7.48 18.73 -23.10
C LYS A 2 -6.13 19.34 -22.75
N ARG A 3 -5.72 19.27 -21.50
CA ARG A 3 -4.34 19.60 -21.11
C ARG A 3 -3.43 18.43 -21.49
N ARG A 4 -2.48 18.69 -22.40
CA ARG A 4 -1.36 17.81 -22.70
C ARG A 4 -0.32 18.00 -21.60
N TYR A 5 0.10 16.93 -20.95
CA TYR A 5 1.32 16.92 -20.14
C TYR A 5 2.48 16.51 -21.05
N PRO A 6 3.63 17.20 -21.01
CA PRO A 6 4.81 16.81 -21.78
C PRO A 6 5.41 15.52 -21.23
N GLY A 7 5.92 14.67 -22.12
CA GLY A 7 6.38 13.31 -21.84
C GLY A 7 7.76 13.23 -21.18
N GLU A 8 7.90 13.67 -19.95
CA GLU A 8 9.13 13.50 -19.15
C GLU A 8 8.99 12.54 -17.98
N SER A 9 7.81 11.93 -17.77
CA SER A 9 7.54 11.09 -16.61
C SER A 9 8.11 9.66 -16.66
N LEU A 10 8.57 9.20 -17.84
CA LEU A 10 9.14 7.86 -17.98
C LEU A 10 10.64 7.77 -17.62
N GLN A 11 11.38 8.88 -17.75
CA GLN A 11 12.81 8.89 -17.38
C GLN A 11 13.04 8.96 -15.87
N LEU A 12 12.09 9.49 -15.10
CA LEU A 12 12.21 9.60 -13.64
C LEU A 12 12.12 8.22 -12.96
N VAL A 13 11.29 7.32 -13.49
CA VAL A 13 11.13 5.96 -12.93
C VAL A 13 12.37 5.09 -13.18
N GLU A 14 13.04 5.26 -14.32
CA GLU A 14 14.31 4.54 -14.59
C GLU A 14 15.48 5.09 -13.75
N MET A 15 15.47 6.39 -13.42
CA MET A 15 16.54 7.00 -12.62
C MET A 15 16.47 6.62 -11.14
N LEU A 16 15.28 6.36 -10.62
CA LEU A 16 15.07 5.91 -9.23
C LEU A 16 15.44 4.44 -9.00
N CYS A 17 15.56 3.64 -10.07
CA CYS A 17 15.99 2.25 -9.99
C CYS A 17 17.51 2.06 -9.99
N THR A 18 18.31 3.11 -10.15
CA THR A 18 19.77 3.02 -10.25
C THR A 18 20.53 3.53 -9.03
N ASP A 19 19.90 4.28 -8.14
CA ASP A 19 20.55 4.73 -6.91
C ASP A 19 20.33 3.70 -5.79
N LYS A 20 21.44 3.24 -5.25
CA LYS A 20 21.52 2.29 -4.13
C LYS A 20 20.82 2.91 -2.92
N ILE A 21 19.65 2.41 -2.58
CA ILE A 21 19.06 2.64 -1.27
C ILE A 21 19.86 1.78 -0.29
N GLU A 22 20.76 2.38 0.46
CA GLU A 22 21.49 1.71 1.54
C GLU A 22 20.56 1.55 2.74
N PHE A 23 19.81 0.48 2.79
CA PHE A 23 19.27 -0.03 4.05
C PHE A 23 20.43 -0.64 4.85
N GLY A 24 20.65 -0.17 6.07
CA GLY A 24 21.78 -0.54 6.92
C GLY A 24 21.86 -2.05 7.22
N GLY A 25 22.53 -2.76 6.36
CA GLY A 25 22.85 -4.19 6.45
C GLY A 25 23.43 -4.66 5.10
N ASN A 26 24.41 -5.52 5.12
CA ASN A 26 25.21 -6.01 4.01
C ASN A 26 24.41 -6.55 2.81
N ILE A 27 23.77 -5.67 2.02
CA ILE A 27 23.00 -6.02 0.79
C ILE A 27 23.84 -5.64 -0.46
N THR A 28 25.10 -5.98 -0.47
CA THR A 28 26.05 -5.47 -1.47
C THR A 28 26.08 -6.22 -2.80
N SER A 29 25.17 -7.17 -3.08
CA SER A 29 25.23 -7.91 -4.35
C SER A 29 23.88 -8.24 -5.01
N MET A 30 22.75 -7.94 -4.40
CA MET A 30 21.43 -8.23 -4.99
C MET A 30 21.00 -7.08 -5.90
N ASN A 31 20.49 -7.41 -7.09
CA ASN A 31 19.83 -6.42 -7.94
C ASN A 31 18.42 -6.09 -7.38
N THR A 32 17.82 -4.99 -7.83
CA THR A 32 16.50 -4.52 -7.33
C THR A 32 15.40 -5.59 -7.43
N ARG A 33 15.42 -6.40 -8.47
CA ARG A 33 14.44 -7.48 -8.64
C ARG A 33 14.59 -8.55 -7.57
N GLU A 34 15.81 -8.96 -7.27
CA GLU A 34 16.09 -9.95 -6.21
C GLU A 34 15.69 -9.40 -4.83
N GLN A 35 15.93 -8.12 -4.58
CA GLN A 35 15.48 -7.45 -3.34
C GLN A 35 13.95 -7.45 -3.22
N ILE A 36 13.22 -7.11 -4.28
CA ILE A 36 11.75 -7.17 -4.30
C ILE A 36 11.25 -8.60 -4.08
N HIS A 37 11.85 -9.60 -4.74
CA HIS A 37 11.48 -10.98 -4.53
C HIS A 37 11.74 -11.48 -3.11
N ALA A 38 12.80 -11.00 -2.47
CA ALA A 38 13.09 -11.36 -1.07
C ALA A 38 12.04 -10.82 -0.09
N LEU A 39 11.33 -9.73 -0.44
CA LEU A 39 10.28 -9.11 0.37
C LEU A 39 8.88 -9.68 0.07
N SER A 40 8.72 -10.58 -0.91
CA SER A 40 7.38 -10.98 -1.38
C SER A 40 6.52 -11.65 -0.33
N GLU A 41 7.09 -12.48 0.56
CA GLU A 41 6.30 -13.13 1.62
C GLU A 41 5.84 -12.09 2.66
N GLU A 42 6.68 -11.17 3.08
CA GLU A 42 6.32 -10.07 3.99
C GLU A 42 5.26 -9.16 3.37
N MET A 43 5.38 -8.84 2.08
CA MET A 43 4.38 -8.08 1.34
C MET A 43 3.02 -8.79 1.33
N LEU A 44 2.99 -10.11 1.12
CA LEU A 44 1.77 -10.91 1.13
C LEU A 44 1.16 -11.02 2.54
N GLU A 45 1.97 -11.14 3.57
CA GLU A 45 1.49 -11.13 4.96
C GLU A 45 0.83 -9.78 5.29
N ASN A 46 1.47 -8.67 4.94
CA ASN A 46 0.93 -7.34 5.17
C ASN A 46 -0.31 -7.06 4.31
N LEU A 47 -0.33 -7.49 3.05
CA LEU A 47 -1.53 -7.44 2.21
C LEU A 47 -2.68 -8.25 2.84
N GLY A 48 -2.38 -9.41 3.42
CA GLY A 48 -3.36 -10.24 4.10
C GLY A 48 -4.04 -9.54 5.28
N LYS A 49 -3.30 -8.72 6.05
CA LYS A 49 -3.86 -7.90 7.14
C LYS A 49 -4.89 -6.89 6.60
N LEU A 50 -4.60 -6.23 5.48
CA LEU A 50 -5.50 -5.27 4.85
C LEU A 50 -6.72 -5.94 4.20
N VAL A 51 -6.52 -7.05 3.48
CA VAL A 51 -7.62 -7.83 2.86
C VAL A 51 -8.61 -8.35 3.89
N ALA A 52 -8.17 -8.63 5.13
CA ALA A 52 -9.04 -9.12 6.19
C ALA A 52 -10.05 -8.08 6.71
N VAL A 53 -9.88 -6.80 6.34
CA VAL A 53 -10.77 -5.71 6.77
C VAL A 53 -11.85 -5.46 5.73
N ASP A 54 -13.10 -5.40 6.15
CA ASP A 54 -14.20 -4.89 5.33
C ASP A 54 -14.16 -3.37 5.29
N SER A 55 -13.27 -2.82 4.46
CA SER A 55 -13.06 -1.37 4.33
C SER A 55 -14.01 -0.69 3.34
N GLN A 56 -15.19 -1.26 3.09
CA GLN A 56 -16.24 -0.59 2.34
C GLN A 56 -16.68 0.70 3.04
N LEU A 57 -17.12 1.68 2.25
CA LEU A 57 -17.74 2.89 2.79
C LEU A 57 -18.92 2.53 3.71
N GLY A 58 -18.80 2.86 4.98
CA GLY A 58 -19.79 2.59 6.02
C GLY A 58 -20.53 3.84 6.50
N THR A 59 -21.36 3.65 7.53
CA THR A 59 -22.04 4.78 8.17
C THR A 59 -21.04 5.59 9.01
N PRO A 60 -20.95 6.91 8.79
CA PRO A 60 -20.11 7.78 9.60
C PRO A 60 -20.46 7.69 11.09
N SER A 61 -19.44 7.69 11.93
CA SER A 61 -19.52 7.78 13.39
C SER A 61 -18.50 8.76 13.93
N GLU A 62 -18.51 9.03 15.24
CA GLU A 62 -17.57 9.96 15.86
C GLU A 62 -16.11 9.52 15.60
N GLY A 63 -15.32 10.41 14.99
CA GLY A 63 -13.93 10.15 14.64
C GLY A 63 -13.73 9.18 13.46
N LYS A 64 -14.79 8.70 12.81
CA LYS A 64 -14.73 7.76 11.68
C LYS A 64 -15.64 8.22 10.53
N PRO A 65 -15.16 9.18 9.74
CA PRO A 65 -15.97 9.88 8.74
C PRO A 65 -16.47 8.97 7.61
N PHE A 66 -15.80 7.84 7.37
CA PHE A 66 -16.16 6.87 6.33
C PHE A 66 -16.64 5.51 6.90
N GLY A 67 -16.84 5.44 8.23
CA GLY A 67 -17.24 4.22 8.93
C GLY A 67 -16.08 3.50 9.59
N GLU A 68 -16.38 2.39 10.25
CA GLU A 68 -15.42 1.58 11.02
C GLU A 68 -14.34 0.95 10.13
N GLY A 69 -14.75 0.29 9.05
CA GLY A 69 -13.85 -0.47 8.18
C GLY A 69 -12.75 0.38 7.54
N PRO A 70 -13.06 1.52 6.87
CA PRO A 70 -12.02 2.40 6.35
C PRO A 70 -11.09 2.97 7.42
N ALA A 71 -11.60 3.26 8.62
CA ALA A 71 -10.75 3.73 9.72
C ALA A 71 -9.81 2.63 10.22
N GLU A 72 -10.28 1.39 10.33
CA GLU A 72 -9.46 0.23 10.69
C GLU A 72 -8.39 -0.06 9.63
N ALA A 73 -8.76 -0.05 8.34
CA ALA A 73 -7.81 -0.26 7.25
C ALA A 73 -6.71 0.80 7.23
N LEU A 74 -7.06 2.07 7.49
CA LEU A 74 -6.09 3.16 7.59
C LEU A 74 -5.12 2.93 8.75
N GLU A 75 -5.60 2.55 9.93
CA GLU A 75 -4.74 2.31 11.08
C GLU A 75 -3.79 1.13 10.83
N ILE A 76 -4.29 0.03 10.25
CA ILE A 76 -3.44 -1.12 9.86
C ILE A 76 -2.38 -0.70 8.84
N GLY A 77 -2.75 0.07 7.82
CA GLY A 77 -1.79 0.56 6.83
C GLY A 77 -0.69 1.45 7.45
N LEU A 78 -1.07 2.34 8.36
CA LEU A 78 -0.13 3.18 9.09
C LEU A 78 0.75 2.37 10.07
N GLU A 79 0.20 1.32 10.70
CA GLU A 79 0.99 0.42 11.55
C GLU A 79 2.03 -0.37 10.74
N ILE A 80 1.64 -0.94 9.61
CA ILE A 80 2.57 -1.60 8.67
C ILE A 80 3.70 -0.64 8.27
N ALA A 81 3.36 0.58 7.90
CA ALA A 81 4.36 1.58 7.54
C ALA A 81 5.30 1.90 8.73
N ARG A 82 4.76 1.95 9.95
CA ARG A 82 5.54 2.20 11.18
C ARG A 82 6.49 1.05 11.49
N GLU A 83 6.02 -0.21 11.34
CA GLU A 83 6.85 -1.42 11.46
C GLU A 83 8.00 -1.42 10.44
N LEU A 84 7.78 -0.87 9.24
CA LEU A 84 8.79 -0.69 8.20
C LEU A 84 9.71 0.52 8.42
N GLY A 85 9.54 1.26 9.52
CA GLY A 85 10.43 2.37 9.91
C GLY A 85 10.01 3.75 9.38
N PHE A 86 8.83 3.89 8.79
CA PHE A 86 8.31 5.19 8.39
C PHE A 86 7.76 5.98 9.59
N LYS A 87 7.84 7.31 9.51
CA LYS A 87 7.07 8.19 10.38
C LYS A 87 5.65 8.30 9.84
N THR A 88 4.65 8.02 10.65
CA THR A 88 3.25 7.96 10.22
C THR A 88 2.41 9.03 10.89
N VAL A 89 1.43 9.56 10.16
CA VAL A 89 0.45 10.51 10.65
C VAL A 89 -0.93 10.09 10.16
N ASN A 90 -1.89 10.04 11.09
CA ASN A 90 -3.32 9.90 10.80
C ASN A 90 -3.97 11.30 10.90
N LEU A 91 -4.69 11.71 9.87
CA LEU A 91 -5.41 12.98 9.80
C LEU A 91 -6.91 12.73 10.04
N ASP A 92 -7.26 12.51 11.29
CA ASP A 92 -8.64 12.37 11.77
C ASP A 92 -9.45 11.28 11.02
N ASN A 93 -8.78 10.20 10.62
CA ASN A 93 -9.34 9.11 9.81
C ASN A 93 -9.94 9.52 8.45
N TYR A 94 -9.63 10.73 7.95
CA TYR A 94 -9.90 11.11 6.57
C TYR A 94 -8.84 10.56 5.62
N CYS A 95 -7.59 10.62 6.03
CA CYS A 95 -6.44 10.06 5.32
C CYS A 95 -5.25 9.94 6.29
N GLY A 96 -4.19 9.32 5.83
CA GLY A 96 -2.92 9.28 6.54
C GLY A 96 -1.76 9.36 5.56
N TYR A 97 -0.57 9.57 6.09
CA TYR A 97 0.63 9.47 5.30
C TYR A 97 1.76 8.83 6.10
N ALA A 98 2.71 8.27 5.37
CA ALA A 98 3.95 7.75 5.89
C ALA A 98 5.12 8.42 5.17
N GLU A 99 6.13 8.86 5.89
CA GLU A 99 7.29 9.54 5.34
C GLU A 99 8.59 8.91 5.80
N MET A 100 9.59 8.93 4.93
CA MET A 100 10.93 8.46 5.20
C MET A 100 11.94 9.35 4.46
N GLY A 101 13.13 9.51 5.04
CA GLY A 101 14.21 10.30 4.46
C GLY A 101 14.20 11.76 4.91
N GLU A 102 15.13 12.52 4.35
CA GLU A 102 15.35 13.94 4.64
C GLU A 102 15.75 14.65 3.34
N GLY A 103 15.42 15.92 3.21
CA GLY A 103 15.79 16.74 2.06
C GLY A 103 14.67 17.72 1.68
N GLU A 104 14.95 18.51 0.65
CA GLU A 104 14.01 19.53 0.14
C GLU A 104 13.09 18.96 -0.96
N GLU A 105 13.52 17.90 -1.65
CA GLU A 105 12.74 17.24 -2.69
C GLU A 105 11.90 16.11 -2.12
N ILE A 106 10.63 16.04 -2.53
CA ILE A 106 9.68 15.04 -2.08
C ILE A 106 9.17 14.25 -3.26
N VAL A 107 9.26 12.91 -3.16
CA VAL A 107 8.54 11.99 -4.06
C VAL A 107 7.31 11.48 -3.33
N GLY A 108 6.13 11.75 -3.87
CA GLY A 108 4.86 11.33 -3.28
C GLY A 108 4.22 10.19 -4.07
N ILE A 109 3.73 9.17 -3.35
CA ILE A 109 2.88 8.10 -3.88
C ILE A 109 1.53 8.22 -3.19
N ALA A 110 0.45 8.25 -3.96
CA ALA A 110 -0.91 8.27 -3.44
C ALA A 110 -1.64 6.99 -3.82
N GLY A 111 -2.41 6.44 -2.88
CA GLY A 111 -3.24 5.27 -3.06
C GLY A 111 -4.46 5.34 -2.17
N HIS A 112 -5.28 4.28 -2.17
CA HIS A 112 -6.43 4.15 -1.29
C HIS A 112 -6.45 2.77 -0.62
N LEU A 113 -7.17 2.67 0.50
CA LEU A 113 -7.33 1.45 1.29
C LEU A 113 -8.80 1.02 1.43
N ASP A 114 -9.73 1.86 0.97
CA ASP A 114 -11.13 1.47 0.86
C ASP A 114 -11.35 0.56 -0.34
N ILE A 115 -12.37 -0.29 -0.23
CA ILE A 115 -12.73 -1.26 -1.26
C ILE A 115 -14.16 -1.03 -1.74
N VAL A 116 -14.43 -1.43 -2.98
CA VAL A 116 -15.79 -1.50 -3.51
C VAL A 116 -16.54 -2.68 -2.88
N PRO A 117 -17.89 -2.68 -2.90
CA PRO A 117 -18.70 -3.80 -2.43
C PRO A 117 -18.25 -5.13 -3.02
N VAL A 118 -18.16 -6.14 -2.17
CA VAL A 118 -17.63 -7.46 -2.58
C VAL A 118 -18.52 -8.19 -3.59
N GLY A 119 -19.83 -7.92 -3.59
CA GLY A 119 -20.75 -8.62 -4.45
C GLY A 119 -20.94 -10.09 -4.07
N GLY A 120 -21.40 -10.92 -5.05
CA GLY A 120 -21.58 -12.35 -4.89
C GLY A 120 -20.61 -13.19 -5.75
N ASP A 121 -20.75 -14.51 -5.67
CA ASP A 121 -20.08 -15.49 -6.55
C ASP A 121 -18.56 -15.58 -6.41
N TRP A 122 -18.02 -15.38 -5.20
CA TRP A 122 -16.62 -15.59 -4.90
C TRP A 122 -16.30 -17.08 -4.77
N THR A 123 -15.21 -17.53 -5.42
CA THR A 123 -14.66 -18.89 -5.26
C THR A 123 -13.97 -19.06 -3.91
N TYR A 124 -13.30 -18.00 -3.45
CA TYR A 124 -12.62 -17.92 -2.15
C TYR A 124 -13.27 -16.81 -1.31
N ASP A 125 -13.06 -16.86 0.01
CA ASP A 125 -13.51 -15.78 0.90
C ASP A 125 -12.89 -14.44 0.49
N PRO A 126 -13.69 -13.40 0.16
CA PRO A 126 -13.17 -12.10 -0.27
C PRO A 126 -12.33 -11.39 0.81
N PHE A 127 -12.57 -11.67 2.09
CA PHE A 127 -11.84 -11.08 3.22
C PHE A 127 -10.71 -11.95 3.76
N LYS A 128 -10.26 -12.91 2.96
CA LYS A 128 -9.12 -13.75 3.29
C LYS A 128 -8.18 -13.83 2.11
N LEU A 129 -6.94 -13.35 2.28
CA LEU A 129 -5.92 -13.54 1.26
C LEU A 129 -5.67 -15.03 1.07
N THR A 130 -6.06 -15.56 -0.08
CA THR A 130 -5.89 -16.97 -0.45
C THR A 130 -4.89 -17.08 -1.58
N ARG A 131 -3.85 -17.89 -1.39
CA ARG A 131 -2.87 -18.21 -2.45
C ARG A 131 -3.20 -19.55 -3.08
N ASP A 132 -3.27 -19.56 -4.42
CA ASP A 132 -3.42 -20.78 -5.21
C ASP A 132 -2.42 -20.74 -6.38
N GLY A 133 -1.36 -21.52 -6.28
CA GLY A 133 -0.22 -21.48 -7.20
C GLY A 133 0.47 -20.12 -7.18
N ASP A 134 0.53 -19.49 -8.35
CA ASP A 134 1.14 -18.17 -8.57
C ASP A 134 0.14 -17.00 -8.43
N HIS A 135 -1.10 -17.28 -8.03
CA HIS A 135 -2.15 -16.28 -7.89
C HIS A 135 -2.51 -16.07 -6.44
N VAL A 136 -2.93 -14.85 -6.12
CA VAL A 136 -3.52 -14.48 -4.84
C VAL A 136 -4.94 -13.94 -5.07
N TYR A 137 -5.85 -14.32 -4.19
CA TYR A 137 -7.27 -13.99 -4.25
C TYR A 137 -7.68 -13.29 -2.96
N GLY A 138 -8.52 -12.28 -3.10
CA GLY A 138 -9.09 -11.48 -2.03
C GLY A 138 -9.58 -10.15 -2.57
N ARG A 139 -10.55 -9.51 -1.92
CA ARG A 139 -11.02 -8.19 -2.33
C ARG A 139 -9.91 -7.16 -2.03
N GLY A 140 -9.55 -6.34 -3.04
CA GLY A 140 -8.49 -5.35 -2.90
C GLY A 140 -7.09 -5.85 -3.28
N THR A 141 -6.95 -7.08 -3.81
CA THR A 141 -5.62 -7.59 -4.26
C THR A 141 -5.18 -7.00 -5.61
N THR A 142 -6.08 -6.39 -6.34
CA THR A 142 -5.81 -5.76 -7.64
C THR A 142 -6.20 -4.29 -7.62
N ASP A 143 -7.29 -3.96 -6.93
CA ASP A 143 -7.83 -2.61 -6.71
C ASP A 143 -8.82 -2.62 -5.53
#